data_b2949d2d00785490afbe421ef736fb94
#
_entry.id   b2949d2d00785490afbe421ef736fb94
#
_cell.length_a   1.000
_cell.length_b   1.000
_cell.length_c   1.000
_cell.angle_alpha   90.00
_cell.angle_beta   90.00
_cell.angle_gamma   90.00
#
_symmetry.space_group_name_H-M   'P 1'
#
loop_
_entity.id
_entity.type
_entity.pdbx_description
1 polymer ?
#
loop_
_entity_poly.entity_id
_entity_poly.type
_entity_poly.pdbx_seq_one_letter_code
_entity_poly.pdbx_strand_id
1 'polypeptide(L)'
;GAKHNDREIPFAKWHADRLSIPHITVPLAFIGEQFESDLLQKGGEIPKGHYEEETMKKTVVPFRNGIMLSIAGGFAESKGAHGLVIAAHSGDHAIYPDCREDFLSAMADAIRLGTYARVEVMRPFVTMTKTEIAQRGRDLGVDFSQTWSCYVGGDVQCGECGTCVERREAFLLAGIVDPTAYLATPPLPAKPH
;
A
#
# COMPACT_ATOMS: atom_id res chain seq x y z
N GLY A 1 -15.24 2.94 -1.32
CA GLY A 1 -14.20 2.56 -0.89
C GLY A 1 -13.79 1.25 -0.26
N ALA A 2 -12.51 1.14 0.03
CA ALA A 2 -11.96 0.01 0.76
C ALA A 2 -12.31 0.12 2.26
N LYS A 3 -12.37 -1.03 2.95
CA LYS A 3 -12.74 -1.15 4.37
C LYS A 3 -11.84 -0.35 5.32
N HIS A 4 -10.57 -0.15 4.95
CA HIS A 4 -9.53 0.48 5.76
C HIS A 4 -9.26 1.96 5.44
N ASN A 5 -9.89 2.53 4.41
CA ASN A 5 -9.60 3.92 3.97
C ASN A 5 -9.76 4.96 5.07
N ASP A 6 -10.79 4.81 5.92
CA ASP A 6 -11.06 5.76 7.00
C ASP A 6 -9.95 5.79 8.07
N ARG A 7 -9.07 4.78 8.06
CA ARG A 7 -7.91 4.68 8.95
C ARG A 7 -6.62 5.15 8.29
N GLU A 8 -6.37 4.79 7.05
CA GLU A 8 -5.13 5.15 6.33
C GLU A 8 -5.04 6.66 6.06
N ILE A 9 -6.15 7.28 5.65
CA ILE A 9 -6.18 8.70 5.26
C ILE A 9 -5.74 9.63 6.40
N PRO A 10 -6.23 9.49 7.65
CA PRO A 10 -5.76 10.31 8.77
C PRO A 10 -4.27 10.18 9.05
N PHE A 11 -3.69 8.97 8.95
CA PHE A 11 -2.25 8.77 9.12
C PHE A 11 -1.44 9.39 7.99
N ALA A 12 -1.91 9.27 6.75
CA ALA A 12 -1.28 9.92 5.60
C ALA A 12 -1.25 11.45 5.79
N LYS A 13 -2.38 12.03 6.24
CA LYS A 13 -2.46 13.46 6.55
C LYS A 13 -1.51 13.85 7.68
N TRP A 14 -1.43 13.06 8.76
CA TRP A 14 -0.52 13.33 9.88
C TRP A 14 0.95 13.42 9.42
N HIS A 15 1.40 12.48 8.58
CA HIS A 15 2.75 12.50 8.03
C HIS A 15 2.98 13.70 7.10
N ALA A 16 2.01 14.04 6.27
CA ALA A 16 2.08 15.22 5.40
C ALA A 16 2.20 16.51 6.21
N ASP A 17 1.37 16.68 7.24
CA ASP A 17 1.42 17.84 8.15
C ASP A 17 2.78 17.93 8.85
N ARG A 18 3.32 16.81 9.36
CA ARG A 18 4.64 16.76 10.00
C ARG A 18 5.76 17.17 9.07
N LEU A 19 5.65 16.81 7.79
CA LEU A 19 6.65 17.13 6.76
C LEU A 19 6.38 18.50 6.10
N SER A 20 5.30 19.20 6.49
CA SER A 20 4.89 20.48 5.90
C SER A 20 4.64 20.38 4.39
N ILE A 21 4.10 19.24 3.92
CA ILE A 21 3.72 19.01 2.54
C ILE A 21 2.19 18.98 2.39
N PRO A 22 1.63 19.47 1.27
CA PRO A 22 0.20 19.41 1.02
C PRO A 22 -0.32 17.96 0.97
N HIS A 23 -1.49 17.71 1.59
CA HIS A 23 -2.23 16.45 1.47
C HIS A 23 -3.51 16.68 0.68
N ILE A 24 -3.75 15.87 -0.35
CA ILE A 24 -4.94 15.93 -1.18
C ILE A 24 -5.56 14.53 -1.25
N THR A 25 -6.87 14.45 -1.00
CA THR A 25 -7.65 13.22 -1.19
C THR A 25 -8.46 13.32 -2.47
N VAL A 26 -8.27 12.38 -3.39
CA VAL A 26 -9.06 12.26 -4.62
C VAL A 26 -10.03 11.08 -4.46
N PRO A 27 -11.36 11.32 -4.39
CA PRO A 27 -12.32 10.25 -4.22
C PRO A 27 -12.47 9.44 -5.52
N LEU A 28 -12.31 8.11 -5.41
CA LEU A 28 -12.53 7.15 -6.49
C LEU A 28 -13.72 6.25 -6.15
N ALA A 29 -14.88 6.84 -5.93
CA ALA A 29 -16.09 6.15 -5.43
C ALA A 29 -16.51 5.01 -6.37
N PHE A 30 -16.36 5.18 -7.69
CA PHE A 30 -16.73 4.18 -8.69
C PHE A 30 -16.02 2.83 -8.50
N ILE A 31 -14.80 2.81 -7.94
CA ILE A 31 -14.11 1.55 -7.63
C ILE A 31 -14.89 0.75 -6.59
N GLY A 32 -15.39 1.39 -5.53
CA GLY A 32 -16.20 0.73 -4.52
C GLY A 32 -17.59 0.32 -5.00
N GLU A 33 -18.09 0.95 -6.05
CA GLU A 33 -19.41 0.70 -6.62
C GLU A 33 -19.43 -0.36 -7.70
N GLN A 34 -18.40 -0.39 -8.57
CA GLN A 34 -18.40 -1.17 -9.81
C GLN A 34 -17.42 -2.35 -9.80
N PHE A 35 -16.47 -2.38 -8.85
CA PHE A 35 -15.44 -3.42 -8.80
C PHE A 35 -15.77 -4.47 -7.73
N GLU A 36 -15.26 -5.67 -7.92
CA GLU A 36 -15.40 -6.78 -6.98
C GLU A 36 -14.05 -7.07 -6.31
N SER A 37 -14.01 -7.11 -4.98
CA SER A 37 -12.87 -7.52 -4.16
C SER A 37 -13.32 -7.61 -2.70
N ASP A 38 -12.76 -8.56 -1.95
CA ASP A 38 -13.01 -8.65 -0.50
C ASP A 38 -12.42 -7.45 0.27
N LEU A 39 -11.53 -6.68 -0.34
CA LEU A 39 -11.00 -5.45 0.22
C LEU A 39 -12.03 -4.32 0.25
N LEU A 40 -13.03 -4.34 -0.63
CA LEU A 40 -14.05 -3.30 -0.74
C LEU A 40 -15.15 -3.49 0.31
N GLN A 41 -15.86 -2.41 0.67
CA GLN A 41 -16.91 -2.46 1.70
C GLN A 41 -18.02 -3.47 1.40
N LYS A 42 -18.35 -3.68 0.12
CA LYS A 42 -19.34 -4.66 -0.33
C LYS A 42 -18.78 -6.10 -0.48
N GLY A 43 -17.46 -6.28 -0.32
CA GLY A 43 -16.79 -7.57 -0.47
C GLY A 43 -16.96 -8.49 0.74
N GLY A 44 -16.47 -9.72 0.61
CA GLY A 44 -16.47 -10.75 1.64
C GLY A 44 -15.54 -10.46 2.81
N GLU A 45 -15.27 -11.46 3.62
CA GLU A 45 -14.32 -11.35 4.73
C GLU A 45 -12.88 -11.25 4.23
N ILE A 46 -12.08 -10.43 4.93
CA ILE A 46 -10.65 -10.32 4.66
C ILE A 46 -9.98 -11.64 5.09
N PRO A 47 -9.23 -12.31 4.18
CA PRO A 47 -8.51 -13.54 4.51
C PRO A 47 -7.52 -13.34 5.66
N LYS A 48 -7.39 -14.38 6.50
CA LYS A 48 -6.35 -14.50 7.52
C LYS A 48 -5.25 -15.43 7.00
N GLY A 49 -4.03 -15.29 7.52
CA GLY A 49 -2.91 -16.14 7.15
C GLY A 49 -1.75 -15.38 6.55
N HIS A 50 -0.83 -16.10 5.90
CA HIS A 50 0.36 -15.49 5.30
C HIS A 50 -0.02 -14.68 4.07
N TYR A 51 0.60 -13.52 3.91
CA TYR A 51 0.30 -12.56 2.83
C TYR A 51 0.62 -13.07 1.41
N GLU A 52 1.44 -14.11 1.26
CA GLU A 52 1.71 -14.77 -0.02
C GLU A 52 0.76 -15.93 -0.36
N GLU A 53 -0.20 -16.26 0.51
CA GLU A 53 -1.17 -17.32 0.23
C GLU A 53 -2.12 -16.94 -0.91
N GLU A 54 -2.51 -17.96 -1.72
CA GLU A 54 -3.47 -17.78 -2.83
C GLU A 54 -4.78 -17.13 -2.40
N THR A 55 -5.22 -17.38 -1.18
CA THR A 55 -6.42 -16.80 -0.60
C THR A 55 -6.40 -15.27 -0.61
N MET A 56 -5.20 -14.66 -0.55
CA MET A 56 -5.02 -13.21 -0.58
C MET A 56 -5.39 -12.58 -1.92
N LYS A 57 -5.46 -13.37 -3.00
CA LYS A 57 -5.96 -12.88 -4.31
C LYS A 57 -7.38 -12.30 -4.24
N LYS A 58 -8.18 -12.71 -3.26
CA LYS A 58 -9.52 -12.13 -3.03
C LYS A 58 -9.48 -10.65 -2.61
N THR A 59 -8.34 -10.18 -2.11
CA THR A 59 -8.15 -8.76 -1.74
C THR A 59 -7.68 -7.90 -2.91
N VAL A 60 -7.39 -8.49 -4.06
CA VAL A 60 -6.99 -7.73 -5.26
C VAL A 60 -8.17 -6.90 -5.76
N VAL A 61 -8.01 -5.59 -5.79
CA VAL A 61 -8.89 -4.69 -6.55
C VAL A 61 -8.29 -4.59 -7.95
N PRO A 62 -8.98 -5.10 -8.99
CA PRO A 62 -8.40 -5.21 -10.32
C PRO A 62 -7.82 -3.90 -10.85
N PHE A 63 -6.56 -3.93 -11.28
CA PHE A 63 -5.86 -2.80 -11.90
C PHE A 63 -5.87 -1.49 -11.09
N ARG A 64 -5.99 -1.58 -9.74
CA ARG A 64 -6.11 -0.40 -8.88
C ARG A 64 -4.92 0.55 -9.01
N ASN A 65 -3.69 0.03 -9.00
CA ASN A 65 -2.49 0.85 -9.14
C ASN A 65 -2.39 1.50 -10.52
N GLY A 66 -2.83 0.83 -11.59
CA GLY A 66 -2.91 1.42 -12.92
C GLY A 66 -3.85 2.62 -12.98
N ILE A 67 -5.04 2.49 -12.38
CA ILE A 67 -6.02 3.58 -12.29
C ILE A 67 -5.44 4.75 -11.47
N MET A 68 -4.87 4.46 -10.30
CA MET A 68 -4.29 5.49 -9.43
C MET A 68 -3.12 6.20 -10.09
N LEU A 69 -2.22 5.47 -10.76
CA LEU A 69 -1.08 6.04 -11.49
C LEU A 69 -1.53 6.90 -12.67
N SER A 70 -2.56 6.49 -13.42
CA SER A 70 -3.11 7.29 -14.53
C SER A 70 -3.64 8.63 -14.03
N ILE A 71 -4.39 8.63 -12.91
CA ILE A 71 -4.91 9.86 -12.30
C ILE A 71 -3.75 10.70 -11.74
N ALA A 72 -2.80 10.09 -11.05
CA ALA A 72 -1.65 10.78 -10.46
C ALA A 72 -0.75 11.41 -11.54
N GLY A 73 -0.56 10.74 -12.69
CA GLY A 73 0.21 11.27 -13.82
C GLY A 73 -0.41 12.54 -14.41
N GLY A 74 -1.72 12.52 -14.70
CA GLY A 74 -2.45 13.71 -15.17
C GLY A 74 -2.49 14.82 -14.12
N PHE A 75 -2.64 14.46 -12.84
CA PHE A 75 -2.60 15.43 -11.74
C PHE A 75 -1.21 16.06 -11.59
N ALA A 76 -0.13 15.26 -11.65
CA ALA A 76 1.24 15.74 -11.59
C ALA A 76 1.51 16.77 -12.71
N GLU A 77 1.16 16.45 -13.95
CA GLU A 77 1.30 17.40 -15.07
C GLU A 77 0.50 18.68 -14.85
N SER A 78 -0.77 18.56 -14.40
CA SER A 78 -1.63 19.73 -14.17
C SER A 78 -1.10 20.67 -13.06
N LYS A 79 -0.25 20.16 -12.18
CA LYS A 79 0.42 20.89 -11.08
C LYS A 79 1.85 21.30 -11.41
N GLY A 80 2.33 21.01 -12.62
CA GLY A 80 3.70 21.30 -13.05
C GLY A 80 4.75 20.47 -12.30
N ALA A 81 4.38 19.31 -11.77
CA ALA A 81 5.33 18.38 -11.17
C ALA A 81 6.04 17.57 -12.26
N HIS A 82 7.33 17.30 -12.06
CA HIS A 82 8.16 16.55 -13.00
C HIS A 82 8.18 15.04 -12.70
N GLY A 83 7.61 14.62 -11.57
CA GLY A 83 7.57 13.21 -11.19
C GLY A 83 6.53 12.91 -10.13
N LEU A 84 6.23 11.63 -10.01
CA LEU A 84 5.39 11.05 -8.96
C LEU A 84 6.06 9.81 -8.37
N VAL A 85 5.68 9.40 -7.18
CA VAL A 85 6.26 8.25 -6.48
C VAL A 85 5.16 7.24 -6.18
N ILE A 86 5.46 5.96 -6.43
CA ILE A 86 4.66 4.83 -5.94
C ILE A 86 5.50 3.98 -4.99
N ALA A 87 4.91 3.52 -3.89
CA ALA A 87 5.58 2.74 -2.86
C ALA A 87 5.33 1.22 -2.98
N ALA A 88 5.15 0.70 -4.19
CA ALA A 88 5.09 -0.75 -4.43
C ALA A 88 6.43 -1.40 -4.04
N HIS A 89 6.38 -2.62 -3.51
CA HIS A 89 7.55 -3.34 -3.02
C HIS A 89 7.52 -4.82 -3.42
N SER A 90 8.64 -5.56 -3.21
CA SER A 90 8.80 -6.93 -3.71
C SER A 90 7.82 -7.94 -3.07
N GLY A 91 7.39 -7.73 -1.82
CA GLY A 91 6.43 -8.60 -1.14
C GLY A 91 5.06 -8.66 -1.82
N ASP A 92 4.67 -7.60 -2.52
CA ASP A 92 3.39 -7.54 -3.23
C ASP A 92 3.36 -8.35 -4.54
N HIS A 93 4.53 -8.69 -5.11
CA HIS A 93 4.63 -9.24 -6.46
C HIS A 93 3.96 -10.61 -6.63
N ALA A 94 3.86 -11.42 -5.56
CA ALA A 94 3.24 -12.73 -5.60
C ALA A 94 1.72 -12.64 -5.87
N ILE A 95 1.05 -11.65 -5.28
CA ILE A 95 -0.40 -11.53 -5.23
C ILE A 95 -0.93 -10.43 -6.17
N TYR A 96 -0.23 -9.28 -6.24
CA TYR A 96 -0.71 -8.08 -6.94
C TYR A 96 0.05 -7.86 -8.26
N PRO A 97 -0.53 -8.22 -9.42
CA PRO A 97 0.14 -8.06 -10.72
C PRO A 97 0.56 -6.62 -11.01
N ASP A 98 -0.24 -5.65 -10.55
CA ASP A 98 -0.03 -4.21 -10.76
C ASP A 98 0.95 -3.57 -9.75
N CYS A 99 1.67 -4.40 -8.97
CA CYS A 99 2.82 -4.00 -8.15
C CYS A 99 4.17 -4.47 -8.74
N ARG A 100 4.15 -5.30 -9.78
CA ARG A 100 5.35 -5.89 -10.39
C ARG A 100 6.14 -4.87 -11.19
N GLU A 101 7.47 -5.08 -11.26
CA GLU A 101 8.38 -4.14 -11.95
C GLU A 101 8.06 -3.97 -13.43
N ASP A 102 7.74 -5.05 -14.14
CA ASP A 102 7.39 -5.01 -15.56
C ASP A 102 6.13 -4.16 -15.81
N PHE A 103 5.09 -4.34 -14.98
CA PHE A 103 3.89 -3.51 -15.04
C PHE A 103 4.19 -2.05 -14.73
N LEU A 104 4.91 -1.78 -13.64
CA LEU A 104 5.23 -0.41 -13.21
C LEU A 104 6.15 0.30 -14.20
N SER A 105 7.05 -0.42 -14.85
CA SER A 105 7.88 0.11 -15.94
C SER A 105 7.05 0.51 -17.15
N ALA A 106 6.11 -0.35 -17.58
CA ALA A 106 5.20 -0.03 -18.69
C ALA A 106 4.30 1.18 -18.37
N MET A 107 3.78 1.26 -17.15
CA MET A 107 2.98 2.42 -16.71
C MET A 107 3.82 3.71 -16.63
N ALA A 108 5.08 3.63 -16.20
CA ALA A 108 5.99 4.75 -16.20
C ALA A 108 6.24 5.28 -17.63
N ASP A 109 6.47 4.39 -18.58
CA ASP A 109 6.62 4.75 -19.98
C ASP A 109 5.33 5.35 -20.55
N ALA A 110 4.17 4.78 -20.25
CA ALA A 110 2.88 5.32 -20.69
C ALA A 110 2.65 6.75 -20.18
N ILE A 111 2.90 7.01 -18.89
CA ILE A 111 2.76 8.33 -18.29
C ILE A 111 3.77 9.31 -18.91
N ARG A 112 5.04 8.91 -19.00
CA ARG A 112 6.10 9.72 -19.59
C ARG A 112 5.80 10.10 -21.05
N LEU A 113 5.27 9.17 -21.84
CA LEU A 113 4.93 9.42 -23.25
C LEU A 113 3.62 10.19 -23.41
N GLY A 114 2.67 10.02 -22.48
CA GLY A 114 1.35 10.63 -22.52
C GLY A 114 1.26 12.03 -21.89
N THR A 115 2.37 12.57 -21.35
CA THR A 115 2.43 13.90 -20.75
C THR A 115 3.42 14.81 -21.46
N TYR A 116 3.08 16.10 -21.63
CA TYR A 116 4.00 17.08 -22.20
C TYR A 116 5.24 17.30 -21.34
N ALA A 117 5.05 17.31 -20.00
CA ALA A 117 6.14 17.45 -19.03
C ALA A 117 7.00 16.19 -18.93
N ARG A 118 6.62 15.10 -19.60
CA ARG A 118 7.29 13.78 -19.52
C ARG A 118 7.46 13.31 -18.08
N VAL A 119 6.36 13.37 -17.32
CA VAL A 119 6.31 13.05 -15.90
C VAL A 119 6.93 11.66 -15.63
N GLU A 120 7.91 11.62 -14.71
CA GLU A 120 8.60 10.40 -14.34
C GLU A 120 7.87 9.67 -13.19
N VAL A 121 7.88 8.34 -13.20
CA VAL A 121 7.36 7.50 -12.11
C VAL A 121 8.53 6.88 -11.35
N MET A 122 8.76 7.37 -10.14
CA MET A 122 9.76 6.84 -9.22
C MET A 122 9.16 5.71 -8.39
N ARG A 123 9.88 4.59 -8.26
CA ARG A 123 9.46 3.39 -7.54
C ARG A 123 10.59 2.86 -6.64
N PRO A 124 10.95 3.63 -5.60
CA PRO A 124 12.19 3.40 -4.84
C PRO A 124 12.20 2.10 -4.05
N PHE A 125 11.06 1.45 -3.84
CA PHE A 125 10.93 0.26 -3.00
C PHE A 125 10.62 -1.01 -3.80
N VAL A 126 10.50 -0.95 -5.13
CA VAL A 126 9.99 -2.06 -5.95
C VAL A 126 10.79 -3.37 -5.80
N THR A 127 12.08 -3.28 -5.52
CA THR A 127 12.98 -4.43 -5.26
C THR A 127 13.23 -4.69 -3.77
N MET A 128 12.71 -3.84 -2.88
CA MET A 128 12.93 -3.96 -1.44
C MET A 128 11.88 -4.87 -0.80
N THR A 129 12.30 -5.63 0.20
CA THR A 129 11.41 -6.35 1.11
C THR A 129 10.76 -5.39 2.12
N LYS A 130 9.65 -5.78 2.71
CA LYS A 130 9.03 -4.99 3.79
C LYS A 130 9.97 -4.82 4.99
N THR A 131 10.83 -5.80 5.25
CA THR A 131 11.87 -5.74 6.29
C THR A 131 12.86 -4.61 6.04
N GLU A 132 13.39 -4.51 4.82
CA GLU A 132 14.32 -3.43 4.43
C GLU A 132 13.63 -2.06 4.46
N ILE A 133 12.36 -2.00 4.08
CA ILE A 133 11.55 -0.77 4.16
C ILE A 133 11.37 -0.34 5.63
N ALA A 134 11.09 -1.29 6.54
CA ALA A 134 10.98 -0.99 7.97
C ALA A 134 12.31 -0.48 8.54
N GLN A 135 13.45 -1.10 8.17
CA GLN A 135 14.78 -0.63 8.54
C GLN A 135 15.06 0.79 8.03
N ARG A 136 14.73 1.04 6.76
CA ARG A 136 14.87 2.36 6.16
C ARG A 136 14.01 3.41 6.85
N GLY A 137 12.77 3.05 7.20
CA GLY A 137 11.86 3.92 7.95
C GLY A 137 12.40 4.28 9.33
N ARG A 138 12.96 3.31 10.07
CA ARG A 138 13.65 3.56 11.34
C ARG A 138 14.80 4.54 11.16
N ASP A 139 15.65 4.34 10.16
CA ASP A 139 16.83 5.18 9.91
C ASP A 139 16.44 6.62 9.51
N LEU A 140 15.27 6.79 8.92
CA LEU A 140 14.67 8.09 8.59
C LEU A 140 13.84 8.71 9.73
N GLY A 141 13.71 8.04 10.87
CA GLY A 141 12.93 8.52 12.02
C GLY A 141 11.42 8.54 11.77
N VAL A 142 10.91 7.58 10.98
CA VAL A 142 9.46 7.40 10.80
C VAL A 142 8.83 6.99 12.13
N ASP A 143 7.78 7.69 12.53
CA ASP A 143 6.96 7.31 13.67
C ASP A 143 5.98 6.20 13.25
N PHE A 144 6.35 4.97 13.50
CA PHE A 144 5.54 3.80 13.15
C PHE A 144 4.25 3.66 13.98
N SER A 145 4.10 4.40 15.09
CA SER A 145 2.83 4.46 15.81
C SER A 145 1.76 5.20 15.00
N GLN A 146 2.18 6.04 14.07
CA GLN A 146 1.34 6.79 13.15
C GLN A 146 1.25 6.13 11.77
N THR A 147 1.18 4.80 11.73
CA THR A 147 1.02 4.02 10.50
C THR A 147 -0.07 2.97 10.63
N TRP A 148 -0.73 2.66 9.52
CA TRP A 148 -1.80 1.68 9.47
C TRP A 148 -1.54 0.64 8.37
N SER A 149 -1.74 -0.64 8.68
CA SER A 149 -1.60 -1.75 7.70
C SER A 149 -2.86 -2.59 7.55
N CYS A 150 -3.71 -2.66 8.59
CA CYS A 150 -4.81 -3.61 8.66
C CYS A 150 -5.87 -3.38 7.58
N TYR A 151 -6.19 -4.41 6.80
CA TYR A 151 -7.23 -4.40 5.77
C TYR A 151 -8.65 -4.51 6.33
N VAL A 152 -8.80 -5.03 7.56
CA VAL A 152 -10.13 -5.20 8.19
C VAL A 152 -10.75 -3.85 8.57
N GLY A 153 -9.92 -2.85 8.87
CA GLY A 153 -10.37 -1.56 9.43
C GLY A 153 -10.61 -1.66 10.95
N GLY A 154 -11.58 -0.89 11.47
CA GLY A 154 -11.86 -0.84 12.91
C GLY A 154 -10.96 0.14 13.66
N ASP A 155 -11.01 0.12 15.00
CA ASP A 155 -10.25 1.07 15.84
C ASP A 155 -8.84 0.57 16.17
N VAL A 156 -8.63 -0.74 16.17
CA VAL A 156 -7.38 -1.41 16.46
C VAL A 156 -7.07 -2.41 15.33
N GLN A 157 -5.82 -2.53 14.96
CA GLN A 157 -5.39 -3.46 13.90
C GLN A 157 -5.64 -4.91 14.32
N CYS A 158 -6.18 -5.76 13.42
CA CYS A 158 -6.62 -7.11 13.80
C CYS A 158 -5.47 -8.06 14.20
N GLY A 159 -4.29 -7.89 13.62
CA GLY A 159 -3.11 -8.73 13.87
C GLY A 159 -3.04 -10.05 13.10
N GLU A 160 -4.09 -10.41 12.35
CA GLU A 160 -4.25 -11.73 11.70
C GLU A 160 -4.43 -11.67 10.17
N CYS A 161 -4.89 -10.55 9.60
CA CYS A 161 -4.98 -10.42 8.13
C CYS A 161 -3.59 -10.38 7.49
N GLY A 162 -3.50 -10.70 6.20
CA GLY A 162 -2.23 -10.80 5.49
C GLY A 162 -1.29 -9.62 5.72
N THR A 163 -1.80 -8.38 5.65
CA THR A 163 -0.98 -7.18 5.86
C THR A 163 -0.54 -6.95 7.31
N CYS A 164 -1.33 -7.40 8.29
CA CYS A 164 -0.88 -7.40 9.70
C CYS A 164 0.20 -8.46 9.94
N VAL A 165 0.06 -9.64 9.35
CA VAL A 165 1.06 -10.71 9.40
C VAL A 165 2.37 -10.22 8.78
N GLU A 166 2.31 -9.66 7.57
CA GLU A 166 3.48 -9.12 6.88
C GLU A 166 4.17 -8.01 7.68
N ARG A 167 3.40 -7.10 8.29
CA ARG A 167 3.96 -6.07 9.15
C ARG A 167 4.68 -6.65 10.35
N ARG A 168 4.02 -7.54 11.10
CA ARG A 168 4.60 -8.19 12.29
C ARG A 168 5.87 -8.96 11.95
N GLU A 169 5.88 -9.70 10.84
CA GLU A 169 7.06 -10.41 10.34
C GLU A 169 8.18 -9.44 9.98
N ALA A 170 7.87 -8.38 9.22
CA ALA A 170 8.86 -7.39 8.80
C ALA A 170 9.55 -6.71 9.97
N PHE A 171 8.80 -6.30 11.00
CA PHE A 171 9.36 -5.69 12.21
C PHE A 171 10.21 -6.68 13.02
N LEU A 172 9.75 -7.93 13.15
CA LEU A 172 10.50 -9.00 13.82
C LEU A 172 11.85 -9.23 13.11
N LEU A 173 11.84 -9.41 11.80
CA LEU A 173 13.05 -9.65 11.01
C LEU A 173 13.97 -8.43 10.94
N ALA A 174 13.42 -7.24 11.01
CA ALA A 174 14.19 -5.99 11.08
C ALA A 174 14.85 -5.74 12.44
N GLY A 175 14.46 -6.50 13.48
CA GLY A 175 14.90 -6.25 14.86
C GLY A 175 14.36 -4.93 15.43
N ILE A 176 13.18 -4.50 15.00
CA ILE A 176 12.53 -3.26 15.42
C ILE A 176 11.30 -3.60 16.25
N VAL A 177 11.09 -2.90 17.36
CA VAL A 177 9.86 -3.03 18.15
C VAL A 177 8.71 -2.41 17.34
N ASP A 178 7.67 -3.21 17.06
CA ASP A 178 6.45 -2.69 16.44
C ASP A 178 5.59 -1.98 17.49
N PRO A 179 5.36 -0.66 17.37
CA PRO A 179 4.55 0.08 18.34
C PRO A 179 3.04 -0.12 18.17
N THR A 180 2.62 -0.93 17.20
CA THR A 180 1.21 -1.13 16.87
C THR A 180 0.50 -1.97 17.92
N ALA A 181 -0.65 -1.49 18.39
CA ALA A 181 -1.59 -2.30 19.15
C ALA A 181 -2.40 -3.22 18.21
N TYR A 182 -2.51 -4.49 18.57
CA TYR A 182 -3.26 -5.50 17.84
C TYR A 182 -4.37 -6.10 18.70
N LEU A 183 -5.51 -6.45 18.07
CA LEU A 183 -6.58 -7.21 18.74
C LEU A 183 -6.12 -8.63 19.10
N ALA A 184 -5.31 -9.24 18.24
CA ALA A 184 -4.74 -10.56 18.45
C ALA A 184 -3.31 -10.63 17.89
N THR A 185 -2.46 -11.42 18.54
CA THR A 185 -1.06 -11.65 18.12
C THR A 185 -0.74 -13.14 18.09
N PRO A 186 -1.45 -13.94 17.28
CA PRO A 186 -1.13 -15.37 17.17
C PRO A 186 0.29 -15.55 16.64
N PRO A 187 0.90 -16.75 16.78
CA PRO A 187 2.14 -17.07 16.11
C PRO A 187 2.08 -16.72 14.62
N LEU A 188 3.18 -16.22 14.07
CA LEU A 188 3.24 -15.93 12.63
C LEU A 188 3.06 -17.24 11.85
N PRO A 189 2.19 -17.26 10.83
CA PRO A 189 2.01 -18.43 9.98
C PRO A 189 3.29 -18.74 9.20
N ALA A 190 3.50 -20.00 8.85
CA ALA A 190 4.60 -20.38 8.00
C ALA A 190 4.42 -19.78 6.58
N LYS A 191 5.53 -19.42 5.95
CA LYS A 191 5.53 -19.00 4.56
C LYS A 191 5.07 -20.18 3.67
N PRO A 192 4.15 -19.97 2.72
CA PRO A 192 3.76 -21.01 1.78
C PRO A 192 4.95 -21.43 0.90
N HIS A 193 5.01 -22.73 0.58
CA HIS A 193 6.05 -23.32 -0.24
C HIS A 193 5.84 -23.08 -1.73
#